data_af62a12b60ff19642b10de1c53d4a8ea
#
_entry.id   af62a12b60ff19642b10de1c53d4a8ea
#
_cell.length_a   1.000
_cell.length_b   1.000
_cell.length_c   1.000
_cell.angle_alpha   90.00
_cell.angle_beta   90.00
_cell.angle_gamma   90.00
#
_symmetry.space_group_name_H-M   'P 1'
#
loop_
_entity.id
_entity.type
_entity.pdbx_description
1 polymer ?
#
loop_
_entity_poly.entity_id
_entity_poly.type
_entity_poly.pdbx_seq_one_letter_code
_entity_poly.pdbx_strand_id
1 'polypeptide(L)'
;MKLLQNIIPIIFFSLNLVIGQDHSINFDGNDDYIRILDHASLDLTENYTLEAWIFPESFSWLAGIISKYHTNAANGYMLRLTHQSPYTGLGFDEVVTSTGVLNSNQWYHIAAVNNGGDRSLYINGSEYTLSGTPLNVSANNNNLKIGSDYGGRFFDGRIDEIRIWDIPRNQDDIVATMDTVLSGAETGLVAYYTFNEGSGDTLFDQTGHGHNGALMGNPSWADGYTLSGLLGDINFDEVLNIYDAVMLVAIMLAHEDGTEFQLHACDTNQDGIIDIEDIVLLIQWILDIDGNLRNALSHGEYSLDNRSVVIESDGEIAGFQMELSEPVAVSEIHLPSGWGWNQAGATCVAYSMDGSSLPDGFTLTLGKSGTVAHIKLAGWGSEAIQAQNIPLPESFGL
;
A
#
# COMPACT_ATOMS: atom_id res chain seq x y z
N MET A 1 -9.90 54.98 19.55
CA MET A 1 -10.45 53.66 19.93
C MET A 1 -9.77 52.63 19.04
N LYS A 2 -8.74 51.98 19.54
CA LYS A 2 -7.91 51.04 18.76
C LYS A 2 -8.59 49.67 18.77
N LEU A 3 -8.94 49.13 17.62
CA LEU A 3 -9.30 47.73 17.48
C LEU A 3 -8.02 46.90 17.61
N LEU A 4 -7.98 46.05 18.64
CA LEU A 4 -6.99 44.99 18.76
C LEU A 4 -7.33 43.90 17.71
N GLN A 5 -6.45 43.71 16.75
CA GLN A 5 -6.40 42.50 15.95
C GLN A 5 -5.89 41.37 16.86
N ASN A 6 -6.75 40.43 17.17
CA ASN A 6 -6.33 39.14 17.79
C ASN A 6 -5.65 38.29 16.71
N ILE A 7 -4.33 38.34 16.66
CA ILE A 7 -3.52 37.38 15.98
C ILE A 7 -3.45 36.16 16.93
N ILE A 8 -4.20 35.12 16.62
CA ILE A 8 -4.00 33.81 17.23
C ILE A 8 -2.70 33.25 16.63
N PRO A 9 -1.63 33.05 17.41
CA PRO A 9 -0.47 32.37 16.89
C PRO A 9 -0.88 30.92 16.59
N ILE A 10 -0.86 30.54 15.33
CA ILE A 10 -0.85 29.13 14.93
C ILE A 10 0.47 28.58 15.47
N ILE A 11 0.41 27.91 16.59
CA ILE A 11 1.53 27.13 17.11
C ILE A 11 1.63 25.93 16.16
N PHE A 12 2.61 25.97 15.26
CA PHE A 12 3.08 24.78 14.61
C PHE A 12 3.64 23.85 15.68
N PHE A 13 2.83 22.91 16.14
CA PHE A 13 3.37 21.69 16.69
C PHE A 13 4.00 20.97 15.51
N SER A 14 5.33 20.99 15.44
CA SER A 14 6.04 19.95 14.71
C SER A 14 5.77 18.65 15.48
N LEU A 15 4.66 18.00 15.13
CA LEU A 15 4.49 16.61 15.47
C LEU A 15 5.58 15.90 14.68
N ASN A 16 6.68 15.53 15.33
CA ASN A 16 7.53 14.47 14.82
C ASN A 16 6.64 13.23 14.88
N LEU A 17 5.89 13.01 13.81
CA LEU A 17 5.26 11.73 13.56
C LEU A 17 6.44 10.75 13.45
N VAL A 18 6.65 9.96 14.47
CA VAL A 18 7.41 8.73 14.35
C VAL A 18 6.49 7.84 13.54
N ILE A 19 6.59 7.96 12.21
CA ILE A 19 6.07 6.95 11.30
C ILE A 19 6.76 5.69 11.77
N GLY A 20 6.01 4.70 12.23
CA GLY A 20 6.55 3.38 12.51
C GLY A 20 7.26 2.93 11.24
N GLN A 21 8.60 2.97 11.23
CA GLN A 21 9.35 2.47 10.08
C GLN A 21 9.02 0.99 9.99
N ASP A 22 8.47 0.57 8.85
CA ASP A 22 8.39 -0.85 8.54
C ASP A 22 9.80 -1.41 8.50
N HIS A 23 10.00 -2.46 9.25
CA HIS A 23 11.30 -3.11 9.36
C HIS A 23 11.22 -4.54 8.83
N SER A 24 12.33 -5.01 8.38
CA SER A 24 12.58 -6.39 8.00
C SER A 24 13.80 -6.90 8.74
N ILE A 25 14.06 -8.19 8.64
CA ILE A 25 15.35 -8.75 9.02
C ILE A 25 16.17 -9.03 7.76
N ASN A 26 17.39 -8.51 7.74
CA ASN A 26 18.41 -8.82 6.74
C ASN A 26 19.27 -9.98 7.22
N PHE A 27 19.36 -11.02 6.39
CA PHE A 27 20.11 -12.26 6.57
C PHE A 27 21.31 -12.22 5.63
N ASP A 28 22.50 -12.54 6.12
CA ASP A 28 23.77 -12.42 5.38
C ASP A 28 24.14 -13.66 4.52
N GLY A 29 23.29 -14.66 4.49
CA GLY A 29 23.50 -15.89 3.73
C GLY A 29 24.54 -16.86 4.33
N ASN A 30 25.07 -16.61 5.54
CA ASN A 30 26.13 -17.42 6.15
C ASN A 30 25.66 -18.22 7.37
N ASP A 31 25.13 -17.56 8.40
CA ASP A 31 24.73 -18.20 9.66
C ASP A 31 23.49 -17.57 10.32
N ASP A 32 22.90 -16.57 9.68
CA ASP A 32 21.73 -15.85 10.16
C ASP A 32 20.45 -16.66 9.99
N TYR A 33 19.62 -16.71 11.03
CA TYR A 33 18.26 -17.25 10.98
C TYR A 33 17.46 -16.86 12.22
N ILE A 34 16.14 -17.00 12.16
CA ILE A 34 15.26 -16.88 13.31
C ILE A 34 14.83 -18.28 13.74
N ARG A 35 14.89 -18.55 15.03
CA ARG A 35 14.48 -19.80 15.63
C ARG A 35 13.21 -19.64 16.44
N ILE A 36 12.14 -20.33 16.02
CA ILE A 36 10.89 -20.46 16.78
C ILE A 36 10.87 -21.87 17.42
N LEU A 37 10.61 -21.95 18.71
CA LEU A 37 10.59 -23.23 19.43
C LEU A 37 9.47 -24.12 18.91
N ASP A 38 9.71 -25.42 18.96
CA ASP A 38 8.72 -26.43 18.58
C ASP A 38 7.43 -26.31 19.39
N HIS A 39 6.30 -26.39 18.70
CA HIS A 39 4.98 -26.42 19.30
C HIS A 39 4.02 -27.22 18.39
N ALA A 40 3.05 -27.91 19.01
CA ALA A 40 2.12 -28.78 18.29
C ALA A 40 1.25 -28.06 17.25
N SER A 41 0.93 -26.78 17.46
CA SER A 41 0.19 -25.97 16.47
C SER A 41 1.01 -25.64 15.22
N LEU A 42 2.34 -25.78 15.27
CA LEU A 42 3.24 -25.62 14.14
C LEU A 42 3.49 -26.94 13.40
N ASP A 43 2.88 -28.06 13.81
CA ASP A 43 2.99 -29.37 13.17
C ASP A 43 1.99 -29.51 12.00
N LEU A 44 2.12 -28.65 11.01
CA LEU A 44 1.27 -28.62 9.81
C LEU A 44 1.62 -29.80 8.89
N THR A 45 0.61 -30.51 8.39
CA THR A 45 0.84 -31.74 7.59
C THR A 45 0.04 -31.79 6.29
N GLU A 46 -1.27 -31.57 6.30
CA GLU A 46 -2.15 -31.79 5.15
C GLU A 46 -2.69 -30.49 4.54
N ASN A 47 -3.09 -29.54 5.39
CA ASN A 47 -3.69 -28.30 4.98
C ASN A 47 -2.97 -27.14 5.66
N TYR A 48 -2.32 -26.30 4.87
CA TYR A 48 -1.64 -25.12 5.41
C TYR A 48 -1.22 -24.17 4.29
N THR A 49 -0.94 -22.94 4.69
CA THR A 49 -0.36 -21.92 3.82
C THR A 49 0.81 -21.26 4.53
N LEU A 50 1.89 -21.02 3.80
CA LEU A 50 3.05 -20.25 4.24
C LEU A 50 3.18 -19.02 3.35
N GLU A 51 3.21 -17.82 3.93
CA GLU A 51 3.38 -16.58 3.19
C GLU A 51 4.54 -15.78 3.75
N ALA A 52 5.20 -15.00 2.88
CA ALA A 52 6.28 -14.10 3.22
C ALA A 52 6.44 -13.01 2.16
N TRP A 53 6.90 -11.84 2.58
CA TRP A 53 7.59 -10.92 1.69
C TRP A 53 9.09 -11.21 1.75
N ILE A 54 9.72 -11.34 0.59
CA ILE A 54 11.16 -11.61 0.47
C ILE A 54 11.83 -10.62 -0.49
N PHE A 55 13.05 -10.22 -0.15
CA PHE A 55 13.92 -9.40 -0.99
C PHE A 55 15.27 -10.12 -1.12
N PRO A 56 15.44 -11.03 -2.10
CA PRO A 56 16.69 -11.76 -2.28
C PRO A 56 17.80 -10.80 -2.73
N GLU A 57 18.92 -10.76 -2.04
CA GLU A 57 20.13 -10.04 -2.49
C GLU A 57 21.00 -10.94 -3.36
N SER A 58 21.10 -12.22 -3.01
CA SER A 58 21.68 -13.24 -3.86
C SER A 58 20.90 -14.55 -3.81
N PHE A 59 21.29 -15.52 -4.63
CA PHE A 59 20.60 -16.81 -4.73
C PHE A 59 21.55 -17.96 -4.43
N SER A 60 21.20 -18.77 -3.44
CA SER A 60 21.96 -19.93 -3.00
C SER A 60 21.14 -21.22 -3.11
N TRP A 61 21.81 -22.32 -3.27
CA TRP A 61 21.19 -23.65 -3.37
C TRP A 61 20.36 -24.00 -2.14
N LEU A 62 19.03 -24.17 -2.34
CA LEU A 62 18.07 -24.54 -1.30
C LEU A 62 18.04 -23.60 -0.07
N ALA A 63 18.39 -22.33 -0.24
CA ALA A 63 18.33 -21.36 0.86
C ALA A 63 16.93 -21.29 1.44
N GLY A 64 16.80 -21.50 2.76
CA GLY A 64 15.51 -21.62 3.44
C GLY A 64 14.87 -20.28 3.71
N ILE A 65 13.56 -20.17 3.48
CA ILE A 65 12.74 -19.01 3.82
C ILE A 65 11.92 -19.31 5.07
N ILE A 66 11.08 -20.35 5.02
CA ILE A 66 10.31 -20.88 6.17
C ILE A 66 10.50 -22.40 6.19
N SER A 67 11.03 -22.97 7.27
CA SER A 67 11.32 -24.39 7.29
C SER A 67 11.20 -25.00 8.68
N LYS A 68 10.41 -26.07 8.78
CA LYS A 68 10.41 -27.01 9.90
C LYS A 68 10.97 -28.37 9.47
N TYR A 69 11.62 -28.41 8.31
CA TYR A 69 12.11 -29.61 7.64
C TYR A 69 13.36 -30.23 8.29
N HIS A 70 13.40 -31.53 8.25
CA HIS A 70 14.59 -32.34 8.59
C HIS A 70 14.67 -33.59 7.71
N THR A 71 15.85 -34.09 7.42
CA THR A 71 16.07 -35.25 6.55
C THR A 71 15.78 -36.61 7.18
N ASN A 72 15.32 -36.67 8.41
CA ASN A 72 14.90 -37.93 9.06
C ASN A 72 13.44 -38.28 8.66
N ALA A 73 12.93 -39.38 9.23
CA ALA A 73 11.61 -39.92 8.86
C ALA A 73 10.41 -38.98 9.10
N ALA A 74 10.58 -37.92 9.88
CA ALA A 74 9.58 -36.91 10.18
C ALA A 74 9.97 -35.59 9.50
N ASN A 75 9.62 -35.44 8.23
CA ASN A 75 10.21 -34.46 7.33
C ASN A 75 9.82 -33.02 7.61
N GLY A 76 8.62 -32.71 8.13
CA GLY A 76 8.13 -31.33 8.23
C GLY A 76 8.00 -30.61 6.87
N TYR A 77 7.51 -29.40 6.90
CA TYR A 77 7.31 -28.55 5.72
C TYR A 77 8.49 -27.62 5.46
N MET A 78 8.59 -27.11 4.21
CA MET A 78 9.64 -26.17 3.82
C MET A 78 9.26 -25.33 2.62
N LEU A 79 9.51 -24.03 2.73
CA LEU A 79 9.50 -23.05 1.64
C LEU A 79 10.91 -22.47 1.53
N ARG A 80 11.51 -22.55 0.34
CA ARG A 80 12.92 -22.24 0.11
C ARG A 80 13.21 -21.85 -1.32
N LEU A 81 14.43 -21.44 -1.66
CA LEU A 81 14.86 -21.30 -3.03
C LEU A 81 14.98 -22.66 -3.71
N THR A 82 14.87 -22.71 -5.04
CA THR A 82 14.97 -23.94 -5.82
C THR A 82 16.36 -24.58 -5.74
N HIS A 83 16.43 -25.89 -5.99
CA HIS A 83 17.70 -26.60 -6.18
C HIS A 83 18.27 -26.48 -7.61
N GLN A 84 17.51 -25.89 -8.54
CA GLN A 84 17.90 -25.75 -9.94
C GLN A 84 18.69 -24.45 -10.15
N SER A 85 19.93 -24.57 -10.64
CA SER A 85 20.77 -23.39 -10.96
C SER A 85 20.13 -22.57 -12.09
N PRO A 86 20.12 -21.25 -11.98
CA PRO A 86 20.85 -20.34 -11.05
C PRO A 86 20.13 -20.09 -9.71
N TYR A 87 19.23 -20.92 -9.26
CA TYR A 87 18.49 -20.89 -7.98
C TYR A 87 17.46 -19.75 -7.86
N THR A 88 17.13 -19.10 -8.96
CA THR A 88 16.20 -17.95 -9.07
C THR A 88 14.74 -18.38 -9.17
N GLY A 89 14.36 -19.43 -8.47
CA GLY A 89 13.01 -19.97 -8.33
C GLY A 89 12.74 -20.43 -6.92
N LEU A 90 11.52 -20.86 -6.68
CA LEU A 90 11.05 -21.33 -5.37
C LEU A 90 10.92 -22.86 -5.34
N GLY A 91 11.08 -23.43 -4.16
CA GLY A 91 10.79 -24.82 -3.84
C GLY A 91 9.88 -24.91 -2.63
N PHE A 92 8.86 -25.73 -2.73
CA PHE A 92 7.89 -25.98 -1.68
C PHE A 92 7.66 -27.48 -1.55
N ASP A 93 8.01 -28.08 -0.42
CA ASP A 93 7.84 -29.53 -0.16
C ASP A 93 8.29 -30.41 -1.33
N GLU A 94 9.49 -30.18 -1.87
CA GLU A 94 10.14 -30.87 -3.00
C GLU A 94 9.54 -30.59 -4.40
N VAL A 95 8.44 -29.84 -4.55
CA VAL A 95 8.06 -29.30 -5.86
C VAL A 95 8.70 -27.93 -6.08
N VAL A 96 8.95 -27.57 -7.33
CA VAL A 96 9.68 -26.33 -7.67
C VAL A 96 9.06 -25.60 -8.84
N THR A 97 9.17 -24.26 -8.83
CA THR A 97 8.92 -23.40 -10.02
C THR A 97 10.07 -23.57 -11.02
N SER A 98 9.90 -23.06 -12.23
CA SER A 98 11.04 -22.81 -13.14
C SER A 98 12.01 -21.81 -12.51
N THR A 99 13.24 -21.77 -13.03
CA THR A 99 14.20 -20.70 -12.73
C THR A 99 13.89 -19.44 -13.50
N GLY A 100 14.40 -18.29 -13.04
CA GLY A 100 14.18 -16.99 -13.67
C GLY A 100 12.87 -16.31 -13.29
N VAL A 101 12.20 -16.78 -12.24
CA VAL A 101 10.97 -16.16 -11.72
C VAL A 101 11.25 -15.11 -10.64
N LEU A 102 12.47 -15.13 -10.05
CA LEU A 102 12.94 -14.12 -9.08
C LEU A 102 14.16 -13.39 -9.63
N ASN A 103 14.25 -12.08 -9.35
CA ASN A 103 15.42 -11.25 -9.55
C ASN A 103 15.96 -10.81 -8.18
N SER A 104 17.27 -10.50 -8.10
CA SER A 104 17.84 -9.93 -6.89
C SER A 104 17.45 -8.46 -6.72
N ASN A 105 17.47 -7.99 -5.47
CA ASN A 105 17.18 -6.62 -5.08
C ASN A 105 15.77 -6.15 -5.49
N GLN A 106 14.79 -7.01 -5.33
CA GLN A 106 13.38 -6.71 -5.57
C GLN A 106 12.53 -7.48 -4.56
N TRP A 107 11.48 -6.83 -4.02
CA TRP A 107 10.50 -7.46 -3.15
C TRP A 107 9.55 -8.36 -3.93
N TYR A 108 9.19 -9.48 -3.33
CA TYR A 108 8.19 -10.43 -3.80
C TYR A 108 7.34 -10.94 -2.65
N HIS A 109 6.02 -10.85 -2.79
CA HIS A 109 5.15 -11.68 -1.98
C HIS A 109 5.19 -13.12 -2.50
N ILE A 110 5.41 -14.07 -1.63
CA ILE A 110 5.37 -15.50 -1.95
C ILE A 110 4.35 -16.19 -1.06
N ALA A 111 3.55 -17.08 -1.65
CA ALA A 111 2.63 -17.92 -0.90
C ALA A 111 2.71 -19.36 -1.39
N ALA A 112 2.81 -20.29 -0.45
CA ALA A 112 2.91 -21.72 -0.68
C ALA A 112 1.76 -22.44 0.01
N VAL A 113 0.91 -23.12 -0.75
CA VAL A 113 -0.32 -23.75 -0.27
C VAL A 113 -0.23 -25.26 -0.41
N ASN A 114 -0.48 -25.98 0.70
CA ASN A 114 -0.77 -27.40 0.70
C ASN A 114 -2.26 -27.62 0.95
N ASN A 115 -2.97 -28.24 0.01
CA ASN A 115 -4.37 -28.56 0.11
C ASN A 115 -4.58 -30.07 -0.08
N GLY A 116 -4.58 -30.80 1.02
CA GLY A 116 -4.78 -32.27 1.01
C GLY A 116 -3.71 -33.04 0.23
N GLY A 117 -2.49 -32.50 0.09
CA GLY A 117 -1.41 -33.07 -0.69
C GLY A 117 -1.12 -32.36 -2.01
N ASP A 118 -2.06 -31.63 -2.57
CA ASP A 118 -1.83 -30.78 -3.72
C ASP A 118 -1.05 -29.52 -3.33
N ARG A 119 -0.10 -29.11 -4.18
CA ARG A 119 0.78 -27.96 -3.93
C ARG A 119 0.54 -26.86 -4.93
N SER A 120 0.36 -25.64 -4.44
CA SER A 120 0.37 -24.41 -5.25
C SER A 120 1.41 -23.44 -4.71
N LEU A 121 2.03 -22.67 -5.62
CA LEU A 121 2.96 -21.58 -5.29
C LEU A 121 2.52 -20.32 -6.05
N TYR A 122 2.46 -19.21 -5.33
CA TYR A 122 2.11 -17.92 -5.86
C TYR A 122 3.28 -16.94 -5.65
N ILE A 123 3.53 -16.10 -6.65
CA ILE A 123 4.47 -14.96 -6.55
C ILE A 123 3.67 -13.72 -6.95
N ASN A 124 3.61 -12.73 -6.07
CA ASN A 124 2.81 -11.51 -6.23
C ASN A 124 1.36 -11.83 -6.64
N GLY A 125 0.74 -12.79 -5.94
CA GLY A 125 -0.62 -13.24 -6.17
C GLY A 125 -0.84 -14.12 -7.43
N SER A 126 0.15 -14.30 -8.30
CA SER A 126 0.04 -15.10 -9.51
C SER A 126 0.51 -16.53 -9.29
N GLU A 127 -0.31 -17.53 -9.69
CA GLU A 127 0.05 -18.95 -9.55
C GLU A 127 1.12 -19.37 -10.57
N TYR A 128 2.07 -20.16 -10.12
CA TYR A 128 3.18 -20.69 -10.94
C TYR A 128 3.07 -22.20 -11.13
N THR A 129 3.37 -22.65 -12.34
CA THR A 129 3.43 -24.10 -12.66
C THR A 129 4.57 -24.74 -11.88
N LEU A 130 4.27 -25.83 -11.20
CA LEU A 130 5.21 -26.61 -10.42
C LEU A 130 5.66 -27.90 -11.12
N SER A 131 6.86 -28.33 -10.83
CA SER A 131 7.42 -29.60 -11.25
C SER A 131 8.04 -30.34 -10.06
N GLY A 132 8.07 -31.66 -10.10
CA GLY A 132 8.58 -32.50 -9.02
C GLY A 132 7.50 -33.40 -8.43
N THR A 133 7.85 -34.11 -7.36
CA THR A 133 6.91 -34.95 -6.61
C THR A 133 6.81 -34.40 -5.20
N PRO A 134 5.59 -34.04 -4.75
CA PRO A 134 5.42 -33.48 -3.41
C PRO A 134 5.91 -34.41 -2.32
N LEU A 135 6.56 -33.85 -1.31
CA LEU A 135 6.93 -34.55 -0.10
C LEU A 135 5.70 -34.86 0.75
N ASN A 136 5.64 -36.06 1.32
CA ASN A 136 4.69 -36.34 2.39
C ASN A 136 5.18 -35.65 3.68
N VAL A 137 4.56 -34.56 4.05
CA VAL A 137 4.88 -33.81 5.25
C VAL A 137 4.40 -34.57 6.49
N SER A 138 5.21 -34.62 7.54
CA SER A 138 4.91 -35.27 8.81
C SER A 138 5.24 -34.33 9.97
N ALA A 139 4.45 -34.39 11.04
CA ALA A 139 4.76 -33.69 12.28
C ALA A 139 6.12 -34.13 12.85
N ASN A 140 6.83 -33.21 13.44
CA ASN A 140 8.14 -33.44 14.05
C ASN A 140 8.40 -32.47 15.20
N ASN A 141 9.41 -32.75 16.02
CA ASN A 141 9.78 -31.91 17.17
C ASN A 141 10.97 -30.97 16.84
N ASN A 142 11.16 -30.61 15.57
CA ASN A 142 12.17 -29.61 15.21
C ASN A 142 11.66 -28.20 15.40
N ASN A 143 12.55 -27.28 15.71
CA ASN A 143 12.24 -25.88 15.72
C ASN A 143 11.90 -25.41 14.30
N LEU A 144 10.93 -24.53 14.19
CA LEU A 144 10.68 -23.77 12.97
C LEU A 144 11.80 -22.73 12.79
N LYS A 145 12.24 -22.54 11.56
CA LYS A 145 13.26 -21.55 11.19
C LYS A 145 12.74 -20.63 10.11
N ILE A 146 13.11 -19.36 10.19
CA ILE A 146 12.98 -18.37 9.14
C ILE A 146 14.39 -17.95 8.71
N GLY A 147 14.63 -17.80 7.40
CA GLY A 147 15.95 -17.50 6.85
C GLY A 147 16.93 -18.66 6.75
N SER A 148 16.51 -19.89 7.10
CA SER A 148 17.38 -21.07 6.98
C SER A 148 16.57 -22.37 6.81
N ASP A 149 17.17 -23.34 6.11
CA ASP A 149 16.69 -24.70 6.02
C ASP A 149 17.64 -25.67 6.73
N TYR A 150 17.35 -26.97 6.65
CA TYR A 150 18.20 -28.02 7.18
C TYR A 150 19.63 -27.94 6.65
N GLY A 151 20.59 -28.13 7.55
CA GLY A 151 22.02 -28.27 7.18
C GLY A 151 22.72 -26.95 6.85
N GLY A 152 22.21 -25.79 7.30
CA GLY A 152 22.88 -24.51 7.12
C GLY A 152 22.75 -23.96 5.70
N ARG A 153 21.55 -24.04 5.14
CA ARG A 153 21.20 -23.41 3.86
C ARG A 153 20.51 -22.08 4.16
N PHE A 154 21.33 -21.06 4.28
CA PHE A 154 20.92 -19.74 4.73
C PHE A 154 20.45 -18.88 3.56
N PHE A 155 19.43 -18.06 3.81
CA PHE A 155 18.92 -17.07 2.89
C PHE A 155 19.83 -15.83 2.93
N ASP A 156 20.03 -15.20 1.77
CA ASP A 156 20.79 -13.96 1.63
C ASP A 156 19.84 -12.86 1.12
N GLY A 157 19.56 -11.88 1.96
CA GLY A 157 18.59 -10.81 1.71
C GLY A 157 17.62 -10.61 2.85
N ARG A 158 16.52 -9.91 2.57
CA ARG A 158 15.55 -9.50 3.59
C ARG A 158 14.28 -10.35 3.55
N ILE A 159 13.72 -10.59 4.72
CA ILE A 159 12.42 -11.27 4.91
C ILE A 159 11.56 -10.40 5.81
N ASP A 160 10.26 -10.37 5.49
CA ASP A 160 9.25 -9.59 6.16
C ASP A 160 7.88 -10.28 6.11
N GLU A 161 6.94 -9.86 6.95
CA GLU A 161 5.53 -10.23 6.91
C GLU A 161 5.28 -11.76 6.78
N ILE A 162 5.89 -12.54 7.66
CA ILE A 162 5.67 -13.99 7.68
C ILE A 162 4.31 -14.33 8.25
N ARG A 163 3.53 -15.11 7.49
CA ARG A 163 2.22 -15.62 7.90
C ARG A 163 2.16 -17.13 7.73
N ILE A 164 1.75 -17.81 8.78
CA ILE A 164 1.65 -19.28 8.82
C ILE A 164 0.20 -19.64 9.17
N TRP A 165 -0.46 -20.37 8.28
CA TRP A 165 -1.85 -20.74 8.40
C TRP A 165 -2.02 -22.26 8.48
N ASP A 166 -2.95 -22.75 9.29
CA ASP A 166 -3.35 -24.18 9.35
C ASP A 166 -4.48 -24.52 8.37
N ILE A 167 -4.77 -23.64 7.42
CA ILE A 167 -5.75 -23.81 6.35
C ILE A 167 -5.11 -23.57 4.98
N PRO A 168 -5.62 -24.22 3.91
CA PRO A 168 -5.24 -23.89 2.54
C PRO A 168 -5.96 -22.61 2.13
N ARG A 169 -5.23 -21.56 1.78
CA ARG A 169 -5.79 -20.31 1.25
C ARG A 169 -5.94 -20.38 -0.26
N ASN A 170 -7.00 -19.84 -0.81
CA ASN A 170 -7.16 -19.70 -2.25
C ASN A 170 -6.45 -18.42 -2.77
N GLN A 171 -6.34 -18.30 -4.08
CA GLN A 171 -5.66 -17.17 -4.72
C GLN A 171 -6.32 -15.81 -4.38
N ASP A 172 -7.65 -15.74 -4.40
CA ASP A 172 -8.37 -14.49 -4.13
C ASP A 172 -8.12 -14.00 -2.69
N ASP A 173 -8.12 -14.92 -1.72
CA ASP A 173 -7.80 -14.60 -0.32
C ASP A 173 -6.35 -14.11 -0.15
N ILE A 174 -5.40 -14.73 -0.87
CA ILE A 174 -3.98 -14.32 -0.85
C ILE A 174 -3.85 -12.92 -1.43
N VAL A 175 -4.41 -12.67 -2.62
CA VAL A 175 -4.35 -11.36 -3.29
C VAL A 175 -5.01 -10.27 -2.45
N ALA A 176 -6.16 -10.56 -1.85
CA ALA A 176 -6.89 -9.59 -1.03
C ALA A 176 -6.14 -9.14 0.23
N THR A 177 -5.17 -9.93 0.71
CA THR A 177 -4.51 -9.65 2.00
C THR A 177 -3.00 -9.58 1.93
N MET A 178 -2.36 -9.87 0.79
CA MET A 178 -0.89 -9.89 0.69
C MET A 178 -0.26 -8.54 1.04
N ASP A 179 -0.95 -7.44 0.73
CA ASP A 179 -0.51 -6.06 0.96
C ASP A 179 -1.19 -5.39 2.17
N THR A 180 -1.87 -6.15 3.04
CA THR A 180 -2.57 -5.59 4.19
C THR A 180 -2.00 -6.09 5.51
N VAL A 181 -2.00 -5.23 6.53
CA VAL A 181 -1.70 -5.62 7.91
C VAL A 181 -2.86 -6.50 8.42
N LEU A 182 -2.53 -7.62 9.05
CA LEU A 182 -3.52 -8.49 9.67
C LEU A 182 -3.68 -8.16 11.16
N SER A 183 -4.87 -8.43 11.69
CA SER A 183 -5.18 -8.21 13.12
C SER A 183 -4.49 -9.22 14.06
N GLY A 184 -3.98 -10.35 13.50
CA GLY A 184 -3.46 -11.48 14.26
C GLY A 184 -4.55 -12.44 14.78
N ALA A 185 -5.83 -12.13 14.58
CA ALA A 185 -6.97 -12.93 15.04
C ALA A 185 -7.72 -13.66 13.90
N GLU A 186 -7.15 -13.69 12.70
CA GLU A 186 -7.75 -14.32 11.53
C GLU A 186 -7.91 -15.82 11.73
N THR A 187 -9.03 -16.36 11.26
CA THR A 187 -9.30 -17.79 11.37
C THR A 187 -8.26 -18.61 10.60
N GLY A 188 -7.60 -19.52 11.30
CA GLY A 188 -6.57 -20.39 10.73
C GLY A 188 -5.17 -19.77 10.72
N LEU A 189 -4.98 -18.53 11.16
CA LEU A 189 -3.67 -17.92 11.33
C LEU A 189 -3.00 -18.46 12.60
N VAL A 190 -1.91 -19.21 12.44
CA VAL A 190 -1.20 -19.89 13.54
C VAL A 190 -0.06 -19.05 14.08
N ALA A 191 0.65 -18.35 13.21
CA ALA A 191 1.72 -17.44 13.58
C ALA A 191 1.80 -16.28 12.57
N TYR A 192 2.09 -15.09 13.07
CA TYR A 192 2.23 -13.88 12.27
C TYR A 192 3.35 -13.01 12.81
N TYR A 193 4.27 -12.62 11.95
CA TYR A 193 5.42 -11.78 12.30
C TYR A 193 5.48 -10.60 11.35
N THR A 194 5.36 -9.40 11.89
CA THR A 194 5.39 -8.13 11.14
C THR A 194 6.78 -7.54 11.04
N PHE A 195 7.76 -8.04 11.80
CA PHE A 195 9.14 -7.55 11.84
C PHE A 195 9.30 -6.06 12.25
N ASN A 196 8.27 -5.46 12.81
CA ASN A 196 8.22 -4.02 13.10
C ASN A 196 8.86 -3.63 14.45
N GLU A 197 9.58 -4.55 15.11
CA GLU A 197 10.30 -4.25 16.35
C GLU A 197 11.51 -3.31 16.12
N GLY A 198 12.13 -3.35 14.94
CA GLY A 198 13.23 -2.49 14.53
C GLY A 198 14.51 -2.59 15.38
N SER A 199 14.51 -3.39 16.45
CA SER A 199 15.64 -3.59 17.33
C SER A 199 15.43 -4.78 18.27
N GLY A 200 16.52 -5.25 18.88
CA GLY A 200 16.48 -6.39 19.81
C GLY A 200 16.78 -7.71 19.12
N ASP A 201 16.60 -8.80 19.86
CA ASP A 201 16.93 -10.18 19.47
C ASP A 201 15.71 -11.10 19.45
N THR A 202 14.52 -10.57 19.57
CA THR A 202 13.25 -11.29 19.64
C THR A 202 12.27 -10.75 18.61
N LEU A 203 11.71 -11.66 17.81
CA LEU A 203 10.61 -11.41 16.88
C LEU A 203 9.31 -11.86 17.54
N PHE A 204 8.33 -10.98 17.68
CA PHE A 204 7.09 -11.27 18.38
C PHE A 204 6.01 -11.82 17.45
N ASP A 205 5.35 -12.90 17.91
CA ASP A 205 4.17 -13.45 17.27
C ASP A 205 2.93 -12.59 17.57
N GLN A 206 2.36 -11.99 16.55
CA GLN A 206 1.21 -11.07 16.65
C GLN A 206 -0.13 -11.81 16.89
N THR A 207 -0.18 -13.14 16.71
CA THR A 207 -1.43 -13.91 16.95
C THR A 207 -1.75 -14.09 18.44
N GLY A 208 -0.80 -13.82 19.32
CA GLY A 208 -0.95 -14.07 20.75
C GLY A 208 -0.79 -15.55 21.16
N HIS A 209 -0.49 -16.47 20.22
CA HIS A 209 -0.22 -17.87 20.52
C HIS A 209 1.15 -18.09 21.18
N GLY A 210 2.03 -17.08 21.14
CA GLY A 210 3.30 -17.08 21.84
C GLY A 210 4.43 -17.78 21.10
N HIS A 211 4.36 -17.92 19.79
CA HIS A 211 5.39 -18.50 18.94
C HIS A 211 6.53 -17.53 18.61
N ASN A 212 7.03 -16.82 19.64
CA ASN A 212 8.09 -15.84 19.44
C ASN A 212 9.38 -16.45 18.89
N GLY A 213 10.02 -15.71 17.99
CA GLY A 213 11.29 -16.10 17.38
C GLY A 213 12.49 -15.46 18.06
N ALA A 214 13.59 -16.19 18.18
CA ALA A 214 14.88 -15.65 18.62
C ALA A 214 15.80 -15.49 17.42
N LEU A 215 16.40 -14.32 17.26
CA LEU A 215 17.40 -14.01 16.24
C LEU A 215 18.70 -14.76 16.55
N MET A 216 19.23 -15.47 15.56
CA MET A 216 20.41 -16.32 15.65
C MET A 216 21.39 -15.96 14.54
N GLY A 217 22.69 -16.03 14.80
CA GLY A 217 23.75 -15.62 13.88
C GLY A 217 24.18 -14.20 14.18
N ASN A 218 23.44 -13.26 13.93
CA ASN A 218 23.50 -11.81 14.18
C ASN A 218 22.86 -11.04 13.01
N PRO A 219 21.65 -11.46 12.60
CA PRO A 219 20.96 -10.75 11.54
C PRO A 219 20.68 -9.31 11.96
N SER A 220 20.56 -8.42 10.98
CA SER A 220 20.36 -7.00 11.23
C SER A 220 18.95 -6.55 10.86
N TRP A 221 18.42 -5.61 11.62
CA TRP A 221 17.21 -4.89 11.23
C TRP A 221 17.51 -3.98 10.04
N ALA A 222 16.60 -3.96 9.09
CA ALA A 222 16.69 -3.18 7.85
C ALA A 222 15.30 -2.61 7.51
N ASP A 223 15.22 -1.74 6.51
CA ASP A 223 13.94 -1.25 6.01
C ASP A 223 13.13 -2.42 5.44
N GLY A 224 11.87 -2.51 5.84
CA GLY A 224 10.94 -3.58 5.48
C GLY A 224 10.27 -3.37 4.13
N TYR A 225 9.40 -4.32 3.80
CA TYR A 225 8.38 -4.13 2.80
C TYR A 225 7.24 -3.37 3.48
N THR A 226 7.02 -2.16 3.07
CA THR A 226 5.85 -1.45 3.57
C THR A 226 4.63 -2.05 2.93
N LEU A 227 3.87 -2.80 3.73
CA LEU A 227 2.52 -3.16 3.32
C LEU A 227 1.83 -1.85 2.93
N SER A 228 1.23 -1.80 1.76
CA SER A 228 0.37 -0.68 1.44
C SER A 228 -0.70 -0.67 2.55
N GLY A 229 -0.47 0.16 3.55
CA GLY A 229 -1.49 0.47 4.54
C GLY A 229 -2.76 0.79 3.78
N LEU A 230 -3.93 0.71 4.39
CA LEU A 230 -5.20 0.98 3.73
C LEU A 230 -5.00 2.03 2.64
N LEU A 231 -5.32 1.70 1.39
CA LEU A 231 -5.23 2.64 0.29
C LEU A 231 -5.94 3.94 0.74
N GLY A 232 -5.26 5.06 0.68
CA GLY A 232 -5.76 6.31 1.28
C GLY A 232 -5.33 6.59 2.73
N ASP A 233 -4.71 5.66 3.44
CA ASP A 233 -4.08 5.90 4.75
C ASP A 233 -2.65 6.43 4.54
N ILE A 234 -2.53 7.73 4.34
CA ILE A 234 -1.29 8.38 3.92
C ILE A 234 -0.37 8.67 5.11
N ASN A 235 -0.94 8.71 6.32
CA ASN A 235 -0.18 8.92 7.54
C ASN A 235 0.18 7.58 8.24
N PHE A 236 -0.31 6.45 7.73
CA PHE A 236 -0.09 5.09 8.24
C PHE A 236 -0.51 4.89 9.70
N ASP A 237 -1.62 5.53 10.10
CA ASP A 237 -2.20 5.37 11.45
C ASP A 237 -3.31 4.32 11.52
N GLU A 238 -3.54 3.58 10.42
CA GLU A 238 -4.56 2.53 10.23
C GLU A 238 -6.01 3.06 10.28
N VAL A 239 -6.20 4.38 10.16
CA VAL A 239 -7.52 5.01 10.24
C VAL A 239 -7.75 5.97 9.08
N LEU A 240 -8.57 5.59 8.10
CA LEU A 240 -8.99 6.52 7.06
C LEU A 240 -9.77 7.70 7.65
N ASN A 241 -9.19 8.89 7.55
CA ASN A 241 -9.80 10.10 8.10
C ASN A 241 -9.37 11.37 7.34
N ILE A 242 -9.87 12.52 7.77
CA ILE A 242 -9.61 13.79 7.07
C ILE A 242 -8.12 14.20 7.07
N TYR A 243 -7.30 13.68 7.98
CA TYR A 243 -5.88 13.99 7.99
C TYR A 243 -5.16 13.40 6.76
N ASP A 244 -5.59 12.22 6.30
CA ASP A 244 -5.06 11.60 5.09
C ASP A 244 -5.38 12.43 3.85
N ALA A 245 -6.63 12.90 3.72
CA ALA A 245 -7.02 13.77 2.63
C ALA A 245 -6.21 15.10 2.62
N VAL A 246 -5.89 15.65 3.78
CA VAL A 246 -5.02 16.84 3.90
C VAL A 246 -3.59 16.52 3.48
N MET A 247 -3.04 15.36 3.86
CA MET A 247 -1.71 14.94 3.44
C MET A 247 -1.65 14.64 1.95
N LEU A 248 -2.67 13.98 1.38
CA LEU A 248 -2.77 13.76 -0.06
C LEU A 248 -2.68 15.08 -0.83
N VAL A 249 -3.46 16.09 -0.42
CA VAL A 249 -3.42 17.43 -1.02
C VAL A 249 -2.03 18.07 -0.89
N ALA A 250 -1.38 17.94 0.25
CA ALA A 250 -0.04 18.49 0.47
C ALA A 250 1.00 17.86 -0.46
N ILE A 251 0.97 16.54 -0.61
CA ILE A 251 1.85 15.78 -1.52
C ILE A 251 1.55 16.13 -2.98
N MET A 252 0.29 16.10 -3.40
CA MET A 252 -0.13 16.42 -4.76
C MET A 252 0.31 17.84 -5.19
N LEU A 253 0.27 18.79 -4.29
CA LEU A 253 0.71 20.17 -4.54
C LEU A 253 2.22 20.38 -4.36
N ALA A 254 3.01 19.29 -4.13
CA ALA A 254 4.43 19.36 -3.85
C ALA A 254 4.80 20.33 -2.71
N HIS A 255 3.93 20.47 -1.71
CA HIS A 255 4.24 21.16 -0.46
C HIS A 255 5.08 20.27 0.47
N GLU A 256 4.96 18.95 0.29
CA GLU A 256 5.75 17.92 0.97
C GLU A 256 6.20 16.88 -0.06
N ASP A 257 7.44 16.41 0.08
CA ASP A 257 7.95 15.30 -0.72
C ASP A 257 7.37 14.01 -0.12
N GLY A 258 6.42 13.37 -0.81
CA GLY A 258 5.90 12.06 -0.39
C GLY A 258 6.98 10.98 -0.52
N THR A 259 7.05 10.08 0.45
CA THR A 259 7.83 8.85 0.31
C THR A 259 7.21 7.97 -0.78
N GLU A 260 7.95 7.01 -1.33
CA GLU A 260 7.43 6.08 -2.34
C GLU A 260 6.12 5.40 -1.88
N PHE A 261 6.02 5.10 -0.60
CA PHE A 261 4.85 4.48 0.03
C PHE A 261 3.67 5.44 0.16
N GLN A 262 3.92 6.68 0.57
CA GLN A 262 2.88 7.70 0.58
C GLN A 262 2.34 7.98 -0.82
N LEU A 263 3.21 8.01 -1.83
CA LEU A 263 2.79 8.17 -3.23
C LEU A 263 1.88 7.01 -3.66
N HIS A 264 2.19 5.77 -3.25
CA HIS A 264 1.32 4.63 -3.52
C HIS A 264 -0.02 4.72 -2.77
N ALA A 265 -0.02 5.09 -1.48
CA ALA A 265 -1.23 5.29 -0.70
C ALA A 265 -2.09 6.47 -1.21
N CYS A 266 -1.47 7.48 -1.84
CA CYS A 266 -2.14 8.61 -2.45
C CYS A 266 -2.88 8.26 -3.74
N ASP A 267 -2.39 7.30 -4.51
CA ASP A 267 -3.02 6.83 -5.77
C ASP A 267 -4.19 5.88 -5.43
N THR A 268 -5.28 6.47 -4.96
CA THR A 268 -6.42 5.73 -4.41
C THR A 268 -7.23 5.00 -5.48
N ASN A 269 -7.21 5.49 -6.72
CA ASN A 269 -7.86 4.84 -7.87
C ASN A 269 -6.92 3.89 -8.63
N GLN A 270 -5.62 3.86 -8.29
CA GLN A 270 -4.58 2.99 -8.87
C GLN A 270 -4.37 3.21 -10.38
N ASP A 271 -4.53 4.44 -10.87
CA ASP A 271 -4.31 4.79 -12.28
C ASP A 271 -2.86 5.25 -12.56
N GLY A 272 -2.02 5.38 -11.55
CA GLY A 272 -0.63 5.83 -11.58
C GLY A 272 -0.46 7.35 -11.61
N ILE A 273 -1.54 8.12 -11.39
CA ILE A 273 -1.52 9.59 -11.40
C ILE A 273 -2.16 10.11 -10.12
N ILE A 274 -1.42 10.81 -9.28
CA ILE A 274 -1.97 11.43 -8.08
C ILE A 274 -2.60 12.77 -8.43
N ASP A 275 -3.93 12.85 -8.39
CA ASP A 275 -4.67 14.08 -8.73
C ASP A 275 -5.99 14.22 -7.95
N ILE A 276 -6.89 15.10 -8.44
CA ILE A 276 -8.15 15.39 -7.74
C ILE A 276 -9.09 14.18 -7.63
N GLU A 277 -8.95 13.19 -8.51
CA GLU A 277 -9.77 11.99 -8.49
C GLU A 277 -9.49 11.16 -7.24
N ASP A 278 -8.22 11.06 -6.85
CA ASP A 278 -7.81 10.36 -5.62
C ASP A 278 -8.35 11.02 -4.37
N ILE A 279 -8.29 12.35 -4.30
CA ILE A 279 -8.83 13.11 -3.17
C ILE A 279 -10.33 12.84 -3.02
N VAL A 280 -11.07 12.89 -4.13
CA VAL A 280 -12.53 12.68 -4.09
C VAL A 280 -12.86 11.24 -3.70
N LEU A 281 -12.14 10.25 -4.22
CA LEU A 281 -12.34 8.84 -3.87
C LEU A 281 -12.03 8.59 -2.38
N LEU A 282 -10.94 9.15 -1.87
CA LEU A 282 -10.59 9.07 -0.45
C LEU A 282 -11.68 9.70 0.43
N ILE A 283 -12.19 10.88 0.07
CA ILE A 283 -13.28 11.53 0.81
C ILE A 283 -14.57 10.70 0.76
N GLN A 284 -14.87 10.04 -0.37
CA GLN A 284 -16.01 9.12 -0.46
C GLN A 284 -15.89 7.98 0.56
N TRP A 285 -14.71 7.37 0.69
CA TRP A 285 -14.48 6.31 1.67
C TRP A 285 -14.60 6.81 3.11
N ILE A 286 -13.99 7.96 3.43
CA ILE A 286 -14.05 8.56 4.78
C ILE A 286 -15.48 8.88 5.20
N LEU A 287 -16.32 9.33 4.26
CA LEU A 287 -17.70 9.76 4.53
C LEU A 287 -18.74 8.65 4.29
N ASP A 288 -18.33 7.45 3.86
CA ASP A 288 -19.22 6.34 3.47
C ASP A 288 -20.30 6.78 2.44
N ILE A 289 -19.86 7.53 1.41
CA ILE A 289 -20.74 8.07 0.36
C ILE A 289 -20.93 7.02 -0.73
N ASP A 290 -22.18 6.57 -0.96
CA ASP A 290 -22.52 5.77 -2.14
C ASP A 290 -22.62 6.67 -3.39
N GLY A 291 -21.55 6.70 -4.18
CA GLY A 291 -21.49 7.48 -5.43
C GLY A 291 -22.56 7.07 -6.46
N ASN A 292 -23.08 5.85 -6.41
CA ASN A 292 -24.13 5.39 -7.33
C ASN A 292 -25.50 6.07 -7.10
N LEU A 293 -25.68 6.74 -5.97
CA LEU A 293 -26.89 7.50 -5.65
C LEU A 293 -26.81 8.99 -6.08
N ARG A 294 -25.70 9.39 -6.67
CA ARG A 294 -25.44 10.78 -7.09
C ARG A 294 -25.60 10.94 -8.61
N ASN A 295 -25.78 12.19 -9.04
CA ASN A 295 -25.80 12.51 -10.47
C ASN A 295 -24.37 12.41 -11.03
N ALA A 296 -24.10 11.38 -11.81
CA ALA A 296 -22.81 11.16 -12.42
C ALA A 296 -22.38 12.36 -13.29
N LEU A 297 -21.14 12.78 -13.14
CA LEU A 297 -20.52 13.79 -13.95
C LEU A 297 -20.08 13.16 -15.29
N SER A 298 -20.58 13.67 -16.43
CA SER A 298 -20.19 13.18 -17.75
C SER A 298 -19.71 14.28 -18.69
N HIS A 299 -20.03 15.52 -18.37
CA HIS A 299 -19.61 16.68 -19.15
C HIS A 299 -19.35 17.89 -18.24
N GLY A 300 -18.29 18.62 -18.52
CA GLY A 300 -17.92 19.84 -17.82
C GLY A 300 -17.33 20.86 -18.77
N GLU A 301 -17.64 22.12 -18.52
CA GLU A 301 -17.19 23.25 -19.30
C GLU A 301 -16.62 24.35 -18.40
N TYR A 302 -15.73 25.17 -18.93
CA TYR A 302 -15.32 26.38 -18.26
C TYR A 302 -15.20 27.52 -19.26
N SER A 303 -15.44 28.73 -18.79
CA SER A 303 -15.19 29.97 -19.54
C SER A 303 -14.34 30.93 -18.72
N LEU A 304 -13.53 31.74 -19.42
CA LEU A 304 -12.66 32.74 -18.80
C LEU A 304 -12.99 34.12 -19.33
N ASP A 305 -13.45 35.00 -18.45
CA ASP A 305 -13.65 36.41 -18.74
C ASP A 305 -12.64 37.26 -17.97
N ASN A 306 -11.58 37.70 -18.64
CA ASN A 306 -10.49 38.50 -18.07
C ASN A 306 -9.82 37.83 -16.85
N ARG A 307 -10.49 37.80 -15.70
CA ARG A 307 -10.00 37.19 -14.44
C ARG A 307 -11.01 36.25 -13.81
N SER A 308 -12.21 36.20 -14.32
CA SER A 308 -13.28 35.34 -13.78
C SER A 308 -13.32 34.03 -14.53
N VAL A 309 -13.17 32.93 -13.80
CA VAL A 309 -13.32 31.57 -14.32
C VAL A 309 -14.68 31.05 -13.86
N VAL A 310 -15.53 30.67 -14.81
CA VAL A 310 -16.85 30.07 -14.53
C VAL A 310 -16.78 28.60 -14.91
N ILE A 311 -17.23 27.71 -14.02
CA ILE A 311 -17.25 26.23 -14.20
C ILE A 311 -18.71 25.79 -14.20
N GLU A 312 -19.09 25.04 -15.23
CA GLU A 312 -20.42 24.45 -15.41
C GLU A 312 -20.30 22.95 -15.67
N SER A 313 -21.31 22.16 -15.28
CA SER A 313 -21.33 20.72 -15.50
C SER A 313 -22.72 20.14 -15.59
N ASP A 314 -22.83 18.93 -16.15
CA ASP A 314 -24.08 18.17 -16.24
C ASP A 314 -24.34 17.28 -15.01
N GLY A 315 -23.39 17.18 -14.08
CA GLY A 315 -23.46 16.35 -12.87
C GLY A 315 -22.93 17.05 -11.63
N GLU A 316 -22.86 16.31 -10.54
CA GLU A 316 -22.42 16.83 -9.25
C GLU A 316 -20.87 16.85 -9.18
N ILE A 317 -20.28 18.04 -9.09
CA ILE A 317 -18.84 18.21 -8.90
C ILE A 317 -18.51 18.06 -7.42
N ALA A 318 -17.64 17.09 -7.11
CA ALA A 318 -17.09 16.82 -5.79
C ALA A 318 -15.73 17.50 -5.56
N GLY A 319 -14.99 17.74 -6.63
CA GLY A 319 -13.71 18.44 -6.62
C GLY A 319 -13.29 18.93 -7.99
N PHE A 320 -12.33 19.85 -8.03
CA PHE A 320 -11.68 20.26 -9.26
C PHE A 320 -10.19 20.54 -9.04
N GLN A 321 -9.41 20.25 -10.07
CA GLN A 321 -8.03 20.70 -10.21
C GLN A 321 -7.93 21.63 -11.40
N MET A 322 -7.34 22.81 -11.20
CA MET A 322 -7.14 23.81 -12.24
C MET A 322 -5.64 24.09 -12.39
N GLU A 323 -5.14 23.96 -13.60
CA GLU A 323 -3.79 24.34 -13.97
C GLU A 323 -3.82 25.70 -14.71
N LEU A 324 -3.06 26.65 -14.21
CA LEU A 324 -2.85 27.95 -14.84
C LEU A 324 -1.61 27.89 -15.74
N SER A 325 -1.60 28.63 -16.85
CA SER A 325 -0.44 28.69 -17.75
C SER A 325 0.78 29.35 -17.12
N GLU A 326 0.59 30.10 -16.04
CA GLU A 326 1.64 30.70 -15.22
C GLU A 326 1.12 30.85 -13.77
N PRO A 327 2.00 30.89 -12.74
CA PRO A 327 1.57 31.10 -11.37
C PRO A 327 0.83 32.44 -11.19
N VAL A 328 -0.47 32.36 -10.94
CA VAL A 328 -1.34 33.49 -10.64
C VAL A 328 -2.18 33.16 -9.43
N ALA A 329 -2.10 33.96 -8.37
CA ALA A 329 -2.89 33.70 -7.18
C ALA A 329 -4.38 33.81 -7.50
N VAL A 330 -5.21 32.93 -6.95
CA VAL A 330 -6.66 33.11 -6.87
C VAL A 330 -6.93 34.19 -5.85
N SER A 331 -7.61 35.28 -6.25
CA SER A 331 -7.88 36.44 -5.39
C SER A 331 -9.19 36.32 -4.65
N GLU A 332 -10.14 35.58 -5.21
CA GLU A 332 -11.46 35.38 -4.64
C GLU A 332 -12.04 34.03 -5.08
N ILE A 333 -12.42 33.22 -4.10
CA ILE A 333 -13.10 31.94 -4.30
C ILE A 333 -14.16 31.80 -3.20
N HIS A 334 -15.41 31.55 -3.58
CA HIS A 334 -16.52 31.38 -2.65
C HIS A 334 -17.00 29.91 -2.68
N LEU A 335 -16.29 29.07 -1.98
CA LEU A 335 -16.67 27.65 -1.86
C LEU A 335 -17.82 27.47 -0.88
N PRO A 336 -18.66 26.44 -1.04
CA PRO A 336 -19.64 26.03 -0.04
C PRO A 336 -19.00 25.75 1.32
N SER A 337 -19.79 25.81 2.39
CA SER A 337 -19.36 25.33 3.70
C SER A 337 -18.95 23.85 3.58
N GLY A 338 -17.89 23.45 4.21
CA GLY A 338 -17.37 22.06 4.14
C GLY A 338 -16.47 21.76 2.95
N TRP A 339 -16.12 22.80 2.14
CA TRP A 339 -15.13 22.65 1.08
C TRP A 339 -13.75 23.14 1.53
N GLY A 340 -12.72 22.36 1.17
CA GLY A 340 -11.31 22.76 1.24
C GLY A 340 -10.80 23.27 -0.10
N TRP A 341 -9.77 24.13 -0.09
CA TRP A 341 -9.04 24.46 -1.29
C TRP A 341 -7.59 24.82 -0.96
N ASN A 342 -6.69 24.61 -1.92
CA ASN A 342 -5.30 24.99 -1.81
C ASN A 342 -4.72 25.36 -3.17
N GLN A 343 -3.60 26.08 -3.18
CA GLN A 343 -2.87 26.48 -4.39
C GLN A 343 -1.37 26.40 -4.17
N ALA A 344 -0.66 25.74 -5.08
CA ALA A 344 0.79 25.77 -5.17
C ALA A 344 1.24 26.12 -6.58
N GLY A 345 1.96 27.21 -6.71
CA GLY A 345 2.42 27.70 -8.02
C GLY A 345 1.27 27.96 -8.99
N ALA A 346 1.19 27.18 -10.06
CA ALA A 346 0.14 27.27 -11.08
C ALA A 346 -1.03 26.32 -10.82
N THR A 347 -0.90 25.36 -9.89
CA THR A 347 -1.91 24.34 -9.60
C THR A 347 -2.82 24.79 -8.47
N CYS A 348 -4.13 24.72 -8.70
CA CYS A 348 -5.18 24.99 -7.71
C CYS A 348 -6.06 23.75 -7.57
N VAL A 349 -6.42 23.37 -6.34
CA VAL A 349 -7.37 22.30 -6.06
C VAL A 349 -8.44 22.76 -5.10
N ALA A 350 -9.67 22.31 -5.32
CA ALA A 350 -10.78 22.45 -4.39
C ALA A 350 -11.57 21.15 -4.33
N TYR A 351 -12.02 20.76 -3.13
CA TYR A 351 -12.67 19.49 -2.88
C TYR A 351 -13.65 19.58 -1.72
N SER A 352 -14.70 18.78 -1.78
CA SER A 352 -15.70 18.68 -0.73
C SER A 352 -15.17 17.78 0.42
N MET A 353 -15.31 18.25 1.64
CA MET A 353 -14.98 17.47 2.87
C MET A 353 -16.23 17.00 3.62
N ASP A 354 -17.42 17.34 3.17
CA ASP A 354 -18.69 17.01 3.84
C ASP A 354 -19.73 16.35 2.91
N GLY A 355 -19.31 15.99 1.69
CA GLY A 355 -20.18 15.36 0.71
C GLY A 355 -21.08 16.33 -0.06
N SER A 356 -20.93 17.66 0.12
CA SER A 356 -21.64 18.65 -0.68
C SER A 356 -21.03 18.79 -2.09
N SER A 357 -21.83 19.22 -3.06
CA SER A 357 -21.38 19.46 -4.44
C SER A 357 -21.25 20.95 -4.72
N LEU A 358 -20.40 21.33 -5.71
CA LEU A 358 -20.37 22.70 -6.20
C LEU A 358 -21.70 23.07 -6.84
N PRO A 359 -22.16 24.32 -6.64
CA PRO A 359 -23.29 24.82 -7.37
C PRO A 359 -22.97 24.94 -8.86
N ASP A 360 -23.98 24.73 -9.70
CA ASP A 360 -23.88 25.01 -11.14
C ASP A 360 -23.52 26.51 -11.40
N GLY A 361 -22.65 26.75 -12.37
CA GLY A 361 -22.14 28.10 -12.65
C GLY A 361 -21.19 28.62 -11.56
N PHE A 362 -20.45 27.73 -10.88
CA PHE A 362 -19.46 28.14 -9.88
C PHE A 362 -18.40 29.08 -10.46
N THR A 363 -18.07 30.13 -9.73
CA THR A 363 -17.17 31.17 -10.20
C THR A 363 -16.02 31.44 -9.22
N LEU A 364 -14.81 31.58 -9.74
CA LEU A 364 -13.65 32.08 -9.00
C LEU A 364 -12.98 33.24 -9.75
N THR A 365 -12.18 34.05 -9.04
CA THR A 365 -11.51 35.20 -9.61
C THR A 365 -9.99 35.11 -9.42
N LEU A 366 -9.24 35.26 -10.50
CA LEU A 366 -7.78 35.32 -10.49
C LEU A 366 -7.29 36.71 -10.02
N GLY A 367 -6.15 36.79 -9.37
CA GLY A 367 -5.54 38.03 -8.88
C GLY A 367 -5.13 39.00 -9.99
N LYS A 368 -4.79 38.49 -11.16
CA LYS A 368 -4.52 39.24 -12.40
C LYS A 368 -5.11 38.50 -13.59
N SER A 369 -5.18 39.13 -14.76
CA SER A 369 -5.50 38.40 -15.99
C SER A 369 -4.51 37.26 -16.19
N GLY A 370 -5.01 36.06 -16.42
CA GLY A 370 -4.25 34.86 -16.63
C GLY A 370 -4.95 33.94 -17.62
N THR A 371 -4.29 32.86 -17.99
CA THR A 371 -4.87 31.81 -18.83
C THR A 371 -4.95 30.54 -18.06
N VAL A 372 -6.08 29.84 -18.16
CA VAL A 372 -6.27 28.47 -17.65
C VAL A 372 -5.75 27.53 -18.72
N ALA A 373 -4.82 26.65 -18.32
CA ALA A 373 -4.30 25.62 -19.21
C ALA A 373 -5.32 24.49 -19.35
N HIS A 374 -5.81 23.99 -18.21
CA HIS A 374 -6.89 23.01 -18.17
C HIS A 374 -7.58 22.98 -16.80
N ILE A 375 -8.76 22.38 -16.74
CA ILE A 375 -9.49 22.06 -15.51
C ILE A 375 -9.93 20.61 -15.58
N LYS A 376 -9.57 19.82 -14.55
CA LYS A 376 -10.07 18.47 -14.31
C LYS A 376 -11.17 18.55 -13.26
N LEU A 377 -12.32 17.92 -13.51
CA LEU A 377 -13.47 17.87 -12.62
C LEU A 377 -13.65 16.44 -12.14
N ALA A 378 -13.80 16.23 -10.85
CA ALA A 378 -14.11 14.95 -10.24
C ALA A 378 -15.53 14.98 -9.66
N GLY A 379 -16.31 13.96 -9.97
CA GLY A 379 -17.67 13.76 -9.46
C GLY A 379 -17.73 12.65 -8.42
N TRP A 380 -18.83 12.57 -7.68
CA TRP A 380 -19.08 11.48 -6.76
C TRP A 380 -19.35 10.16 -7.52
N GLY A 381 -18.48 9.16 -7.35
CA GLY A 381 -18.65 7.82 -7.98
C GLY A 381 -18.50 7.79 -9.49
N SER A 382 -17.88 8.78 -10.10
CA SER A 382 -17.58 8.84 -11.53
C SER A 382 -16.09 9.12 -11.73
N GLU A 383 -15.55 8.67 -12.87
CA GLU A 383 -14.20 9.06 -13.29
C GLU A 383 -14.14 10.59 -13.48
N ALA A 384 -12.97 11.17 -13.20
CA ALA A 384 -12.78 12.58 -13.42
C ALA A 384 -12.72 12.88 -14.92
N ILE A 385 -13.20 14.05 -15.29
CA ILE A 385 -13.28 14.50 -16.68
C ILE A 385 -12.49 15.78 -16.90
N GLN A 386 -11.97 15.94 -18.10
CA GLN A 386 -11.37 17.20 -18.55
C GLN A 386 -12.48 18.17 -18.99
N ALA A 387 -12.62 19.32 -18.32
CA ALA A 387 -13.58 20.34 -18.71
C ALA A 387 -13.17 21.00 -20.03
N GLN A 388 -14.14 21.26 -20.89
CA GLN A 388 -13.93 21.94 -22.17
C GLN A 388 -13.88 23.46 -21.99
N ASN A 389 -12.91 24.11 -22.63
CA ASN A 389 -12.87 25.57 -22.68
C ASN A 389 -13.90 26.09 -23.68
N ILE A 390 -14.90 26.80 -23.18
CA ILE A 390 -15.89 27.47 -24.05
C ILE A 390 -15.53 28.98 -24.10
N PRO A 391 -14.98 29.47 -25.23
CA PRO A 391 -14.72 30.89 -25.35
C PRO A 391 -16.03 31.68 -25.29
N LEU A 392 -16.04 32.74 -24.49
CA LEU A 392 -17.19 33.65 -24.47
C LEU A 392 -17.44 34.24 -25.88
N PRO A 393 -18.71 34.35 -26.32
CA PRO A 393 -19.00 34.97 -27.59
C PRO A 393 -18.40 36.38 -27.61
N GLU A 394 -17.69 36.72 -28.70
CA GLU A 394 -17.15 38.06 -28.89
C GLU A 394 -18.32 39.05 -28.71
N SER A 395 -18.22 39.92 -27.69
CA SER A 395 -19.16 41.00 -27.53
C SER A 395 -19.04 41.87 -28.79
N PHE A 396 -20.04 41.82 -29.65
CA PHE A 396 -20.14 42.73 -30.76
C PHE A 396 -20.19 44.15 -30.15
N GLY A 397 -19.07 44.87 -30.25
CA GLY A 397 -19.00 46.26 -29.87
C GLY A 397 -20.08 47.03 -30.64
N LEU A 398 -21.01 47.63 -29.90
CA LEU A 398 -21.91 48.65 -30.41
C LEU A 398 -21.15 49.98 -30.51
#